data_0f07a1931c04f6a55ea9b730d7cbaa40
#
_entry.id   0f07a1931c04f6a55ea9b730d7cbaa40
#
_cell.length_a   1.000
_cell.length_b   1.000
_cell.length_c   1.000
_cell.angle_alpha   90.00
_cell.angle_beta   90.00
_cell.angle_gamma   90.00
#
_symmetry.space_group_name_H-M   'P 1'
#
loop_
_entity.id
_entity.type
_entity.pdbx_description
1 polymer ?
#
loop_
_entity_poly.entity_id
_entity_poly.type
_entity_poly.pdbx_seq_one_letter_code
_entity_poly.pdbx_strand_id
1 'polypeptide(L)'
;MPLTVEIITIERVVRVEEDVEVLVAPGVEGQLAILPRHAALMTTLDYGELIFRRGGREESFAIAGGFMEVRGDRVSILADQAEAAEEIDIDRARAARARAEERLRELQEGRAQSEADLARVQASLQKSLLRLRVAERRRRAPGAPRPGG
;
A
#
# COMPACT_ATOMS: atom_id res chain seq x y z
N MET A 1 20.99 15.01 4.25
CA MET A 1 20.44 14.87 2.88
C MET A 1 19.12 14.15 2.97
N PRO A 2 18.04 14.65 2.33
CA PRO A 2 16.75 13.93 2.32
C PRO A 2 16.85 12.63 1.54
N LEU A 3 15.82 11.80 1.69
CA LEU A 3 15.73 10.51 1.01
C LEU A 3 15.26 10.66 -0.44
N THR A 4 15.75 9.79 -1.30
CA THR A 4 15.16 9.54 -2.62
C THR A 4 14.45 8.20 -2.56
N VAL A 5 13.14 8.18 -2.81
CA VAL A 5 12.31 6.98 -2.76
C VAL A 5 11.86 6.59 -4.16
N GLU A 6 12.11 5.34 -4.53
CA GLU A 6 11.71 4.78 -5.81
C GLU A 6 10.77 3.60 -5.56
N ILE A 7 9.59 3.65 -6.17
CA ILE A 7 8.59 2.58 -6.10
C ILE A 7 8.46 1.95 -7.47
N ILE A 8 8.78 0.66 -7.55
CA ILE A 8 8.82 -0.10 -8.79
C ILE A 8 7.95 -1.34 -8.65
N THR A 9 7.17 -1.65 -9.68
CA THR A 9 6.52 -2.94 -9.83
C THR A 9 7.12 -3.65 -11.04
N ILE A 10 6.75 -4.91 -11.24
CA ILE A 10 7.20 -5.67 -12.40
C ILE A 10 6.79 -5.01 -13.73
N GLU A 11 5.73 -4.24 -13.72
CA GLU A 11 5.18 -3.61 -14.93
C GLU A 11 5.81 -2.26 -15.24
N ARG A 12 6.17 -1.47 -14.21
CA ARG A 12 6.61 -0.09 -14.41
C ARG A 12 7.26 0.51 -13.16
N VAL A 13 7.94 1.63 -13.37
CA VAL A 13 8.29 2.54 -12.28
C VAL A 13 7.03 3.33 -11.92
N VAL A 14 6.52 3.15 -10.71
CA VAL A 14 5.30 3.80 -10.24
C VAL A 14 5.57 5.25 -9.83
N ARG A 15 6.65 5.45 -9.09
CA ARG A 15 7.01 6.78 -8.59
C ARG A 15 8.50 6.86 -8.27
N VAL A 16 9.07 8.03 -8.54
CA VAL A 16 10.39 8.43 -8.03
C VAL A 16 10.21 9.78 -7.37
N GLU A 17 10.48 9.86 -6.07
CA GLU A 17 10.38 11.11 -5.31
C GLU A 17 11.69 11.44 -4.63
N GLU A 18 12.18 12.64 -4.88
CA GLU A 18 13.32 13.21 -4.21
C GLU A 18 12.86 14.06 -3.02
N ASP A 19 13.77 14.38 -2.13
CA ASP A 19 13.53 15.28 -0.99
C ASP A 19 12.50 14.74 0.02
N VAL A 20 12.40 13.43 0.15
CA VAL A 20 11.53 12.80 1.13
C VAL A 20 12.15 12.91 2.52
N GLU A 21 11.38 13.44 3.47
CA GLU A 21 11.84 13.63 4.84
C GLU A 21 11.70 12.39 5.71
N VAL A 22 10.60 11.67 5.55
CA VAL A 22 10.31 10.43 6.28
C VAL A 22 9.53 9.48 5.39
N LEU A 23 9.89 8.21 5.45
CA LEU A 23 9.16 7.12 4.82
C LEU A 23 8.69 6.14 5.90
N VAL A 24 7.40 5.79 5.88
CA VAL A 24 6.85 4.75 6.73
C VAL A 24 6.41 3.59 5.84
N ALA A 25 6.96 2.41 6.07
CA ALA A 25 6.73 1.24 5.23
C ALA A 25 6.12 0.07 6.02
N PRO A 26 5.26 -0.74 5.39
CA PRO A 26 4.63 -1.88 6.05
C PRO A 26 5.53 -3.13 5.99
N GLY A 27 6.50 -3.24 6.91
CA GLY A 27 7.32 -4.44 7.03
C GLY A 27 6.53 -5.63 7.54
N VAL A 28 6.95 -6.85 7.21
CA VAL A 28 6.29 -8.08 7.68
C VAL A 28 6.36 -8.24 9.21
N GLU A 29 7.36 -7.63 9.85
CA GLU A 29 7.51 -7.64 11.30
C GLU A 29 6.97 -6.37 11.97
N GLY A 30 6.32 -5.50 11.23
CA GLY A 30 5.76 -4.25 11.71
C GLY A 30 6.16 -3.05 10.89
N GLN A 31 5.57 -1.91 11.17
CA GLN A 31 5.90 -0.66 10.48
C GLN A 31 7.35 -0.24 10.73
N LEU A 32 7.97 0.26 9.68
CA LEU A 32 9.33 0.79 9.71
C LEU A 32 9.31 2.25 9.31
N ALA A 33 9.92 3.11 10.10
CA ALA A 33 10.12 4.51 9.76
C ALA A 33 11.56 4.69 9.30
N ILE A 34 11.73 5.16 8.08
CA ILE A 34 13.05 5.41 7.47
C ILE A 34 13.26 6.92 7.40
N LEU A 35 14.29 7.38 8.10
CA LEU A 35 14.71 8.77 8.07
C LEU A 35 16.06 8.88 7.32
N PRO A 36 16.45 10.10 6.90
CA PRO A 36 17.77 10.30 6.31
C PRO A 36 18.89 9.73 7.20
N ARG A 37 19.92 9.19 6.59
CA ARG A 37 21.05 8.52 7.26
C ARG A 37 20.67 7.22 7.95
N HIS A 38 19.55 6.62 7.56
CA HIS A 38 19.18 5.31 8.09
C HIS A 38 20.23 4.26 7.70
N ALA A 39 20.51 3.31 8.61
CA ALA A 39 21.40 2.21 8.32
C ALA A 39 20.92 1.39 7.13
N ALA A 40 21.84 0.79 6.40
CA ALA A 40 21.51 -0.08 5.28
C ALA A 40 20.60 -1.22 5.77
N LEU A 41 19.55 -1.49 5.02
CA LEU A 41 18.52 -2.45 5.38
C LEU A 41 17.92 -3.09 4.13
N MET A 42 17.63 -4.37 4.21
CA MET A 42 16.75 -5.05 3.24
C MET A 42 15.69 -5.80 4.02
N THR A 43 14.45 -5.60 3.68
CA THR A 43 13.33 -6.24 4.38
C THR A 43 12.18 -6.58 3.44
N THR A 44 11.39 -7.56 3.83
CA THR A 44 10.18 -7.94 3.12
C THR A 44 9.03 -7.04 3.57
N LEU A 45 8.21 -6.64 2.61
CA LEU A 45 7.03 -5.84 2.85
C LEU A 45 5.77 -6.71 2.83
N ASP A 46 4.82 -6.34 3.67
CA ASP A 46 3.50 -6.97 3.74
C ASP A 46 2.47 -6.11 2.99
N TYR A 47 1.23 -6.56 2.96
CA TYR A 47 0.10 -5.72 2.59
C TYR A 47 0.01 -4.56 3.56
N GLY A 48 -0.01 -3.35 3.07
CA GLY A 48 -0.08 -2.21 3.94
C GLY A 48 0.03 -0.88 3.24
N GLU A 49 0.00 0.16 4.03
CA GLU A 49 0.11 1.53 3.57
C GLU A 49 1.55 2.00 3.66
N LEU A 50 2.06 2.47 2.53
CA LEU A 50 3.33 3.17 2.46
C LEU A 50 3.05 4.67 2.49
N ILE A 51 3.70 5.39 3.38
CA ILE A 51 3.48 6.82 3.56
C ILE A 51 4.82 7.53 3.47
N PHE A 52 4.88 8.64 2.73
CA PHE A 52 6.03 9.51 2.81
C PHE A 52 5.64 10.97 2.96
N ARG A 53 6.48 11.73 3.64
CA ARG A 53 6.32 13.16 3.86
C ARG A 53 7.36 13.94 3.09
N ARG A 54 6.90 14.97 2.45
CA ARG A 54 7.73 15.86 1.64
C ARG A 54 7.16 17.28 1.69
N GLY A 55 7.93 18.24 2.21
CA GLY A 55 7.52 19.64 2.24
C GLY A 55 6.17 19.90 2.90
N GLY A 56 5.89 19.24 4.04
CA GLY A 56 4.63 19.38 4.75
C GLY A 56 3.46 18.61 4.14
N ARG A 57 3.69 17.90 3.03
CA ARG A 57 2.69 17.05 2.39
C ARG A 57 2.93 15.59 2.70
N GLU A 58 1.86 14.86 2.84
CA GLU A 58 1.88 13.43 3.08
C GLU A 58 1.24 12.72 1.88
N GLU A 59 1.97 11.76 1.31
CA GLU A 59 1.47 10.93 0.22
C GLU A 59 1.43 9.47 0.67
N SER A 60 0.41 8.75 0.20
CA SER A 60 0.16 7.37 0.59
C SER A 60 -0.02 6.47 -0.63
N PHE A 61 0.45 5.23 -0.47
CA PHE A 61 0.30 4.16 -1.47
C PHE A 61 -0.22 2.90 -0.79
N ALA A 62 -1.09 2.19 -1.47
CA ALA A 62 -1.45 0.83 -1.08
C ALA A 62 -0.43 -0.12 -1.69
N ILE A 63 0.29 -0.84 -0.86
CA ILE A 63 1.33 -1.81 -1.26
C ILE A 63 0.86 -3.21 -0.94
N ALA A 64 1.01 -4.12 -1.89
CA ALA A 64 0.65 -5.52 -1.74
C ALA A 64 1.88 -6.40 -1.82
N GLY A 65 2.70 -6.37 -0.76
CA GLY A 65 3.90 -7.21 -0.67
C GLY A 65 5.10 -6.67 -1.44
N GLY A 66 6.20 -7.37 -1.35
CA GLY A 66 7.45 -7.05 -2.03
C GLY A 66 8.63 -6.88 -1.09
N PHE A 67 9.61 -6.09 -1.51
CA PHE A 67 10.85 -5.86 -0.78
C PHE A 67 11.17 -4.37 -0.73
N MET A 68 11.88 -3.97 0.33
CA MET A 68 12.43 -2.64 0.45
C MET A 68 13.93 -2.74 0.74
N GLU A 69 14.71 -1.97 0.00
CA GLU A 69 16.14 -1.82 0.22
C GLU A 69 16.46 -0.38 0.58
N VAL A 70 17.15 -0.19 1.69
CA VAL A 70 17.68 1.12 2.11
C VAL A 70 19.19 1.10 1.95
N ARG A 71 19.70 2.02 1.13
CA ARG A 71 21.13 2.12 0.87
C ARG A 71 21.53 3.59 0.76
N GLY A 72 22.29 4.08 1.75
CA GLY A 72 22.55 5.50 1.88
C GLY A 72 21.23 6.26 2.06
N ASP A 73 21.06 7.36 1.34
CA ASP A 73 19.82 8.13 1.36
C ASP A 73 18.86 7.69 0.22
N ARG A 74 19.01 6.48 -0.28
CA ARG A 74 18.18 5.93 -1.35
C ARG A 74 17.37 4.74 -0.85
N VAL A 75 16.06 4.78 -1.09
CA VAL A 75 15.15 3.70 -0.74
C VAL A 75 14.52 3.18 -2.02
N SER A 76 14.69 1.88 -2.27
CA SER A 76 14.08 1.20 -3.40
C SER A 76 13.01 0.26 -2.90
N ILE A 77 11.79 0.42 -3.41
CA ILE A 77 10.66 -0.44 -3.08
C ILE A 77 10.27 -1.21 -4.34
N LEU A 78 10.42 -2.53 -4.26
CA LEU A 78 10.04 -3.47 -5.30
C LEU A 78 8.75 -4.12 -4.85
N ALA A 79 7.63 -3.52 -5.22
CA ALA A 79 6.32 -3.97 -4.78
C ALA A 79 5.71 -4.96 -5.79
N ASP A 80 4.99 -5.95 -5.28
CA ASP A 80 4.19 -6.84 -6.13
C ASP A 80 3.07 -6.02 -6.78
N GLN A 81 2.41 -5.16 -6.01
CA GLN A 81 1.47 -4.16 -6.49
C GLN A 81 1.62 -2.88 -5.68
N ALA A 82 1.48 -1.75 -6.35
CA ALA A 82 1.53 -0.43 -5.72
C ALA A 82 0.53 0.50 -6.41
N GLU A 83 -0.27 1.19 -5.61
CA GLU A 83 -1.30 2.08 -6.11
C GLU A 83 -1.32 3.35 -5.25
N ALA A 84 -1.17 4.51 -5.89
CA ALA A 84 -1.25 5.79 -5.19
C ALA A 84 -2.68 6.04 -4.68
N ALA A 85 -2.80 6.66 -3.51
CA ALA A 85 -4.10 6.92 -2.89
C ALA A 85 -5.08 7.65 -3.83
N GLU A 86 -4.61 8.64 -4.56
CA GLU A 86 -5.43 9.41 -5.49
C GLU A 86 -5.85 8.64 -6.73
N GLU A 87 -5.17 7.54 -7.07
CA GLU A 87 -5.50 6.68 -8.21
C GLU A 87 -6.50 5.59 -7.87
N ILE A 88 -6.79 5.39 -6.59
CA ILE A 88 -7.71 4.34 -6.15
C ILE A 88 -9.14 4.70 -6.52
N ASP A 89 -9.77 3.82 -7.30
CA ASP A 89 -11.18 3.89 -7.62
C ASP A 89 -11.97 3.29 -6.45
N ILE A 90 -12.59 4.15 -5.66
CA ILE A 90 -13.28 3.76 -4.43
C ILE A 90 -14.50 2.90 -4.71
N ASP A 91 -15.26 3.22 -5.75
CA ASP A 91 -16.46 2.45 -6.09
C ASP A 91 -16.09 1.03 -6.52
N ARG A 92 -15.01 0.87 -7.29
CA ARG A 92 -14.50 -0.46 -7.65
C ARG A 92 -13.97 -1.21 -6.43
N ALA A 93 -13.30 -0.52 -5.52
CA ALA A 93 -12.80 -1.13 -4.29
C ALA A 93 -13.95 -1.59 -3.40
N ARG A 94 -15.01 -0.81 -3.27
CA ARG A 94 -16.23 -1.18 -2.54
C ARG A 94 -16.94 -2.37 -3.18
N ALA A 95 -17.06 -2.38 -4.51
CA ALA A 95 -17.65 -3.50 -5.24
C ALA A 95 -16.82 -4.79 -5.08
N ALA A 96 -15.50 -4.69 -5.15
CA ALA A 96 -14.60 -5.82 -4.93
C ALA A 96 -14.73 -6.37 -3.50
N ARG A 97 -14.82 -5.48 -2.51
CA ARG A 97 -15.07 -5.85 -1.11
C ARG A 97 -16.38 -6.62 -0.95
N ALA A 98 -17.46 -6.09 -1.52
CA ALA A 98 -18.78 -6.72 -1.44
C ALA A 98 -18.78 -8.13 -2.06
N ARG A 99 -18.13 -8.30 -3.22
CA ARG A 99 -17.99 -9.61 -3.86
C ARG A 99 -17.17 -10.58 -2.99
N ALA A 100 -16.09 -10.10 -2.42
CA ALA A 100 -15.24 -10.93 -1.55
C ALA A 100 -15.97 -11.35 -0.28
N GLU A 101 -16.71 -10.44 0.35
CA GLU A 101 -17.52 -10.75 1.54
C GLU A 101 -18.62 -11.79 1.23
N GLU A 102 -19.30 -11.65 0.09
CA GLU A 102 -20.31 -12.60 -0.35
C GLU A 102 -19.71 -13.97 -0.61
N ARG A 103 -18.58 -14.01 -1.32
CA ARG A 103 -17.89 -15.26 -1.61
C ARG A 103 -17.39 -15.93 -0.33
N LEU A 104 -16.91 -15.15 0.64
CA LEU A 104 -16.47 -15.67 1.94
C LEU A 104 -17.64 -16.33 2.69
N ARG A 105 -18.82 -15.73 2.67
CA ARG A 105 -20.02 -16.32 3.27
C ARG A 105 -20.38 -17.66 2.62
N GLU A 106 -20.35 -17.73 1.29
CA GLU A 106 -20.61 -18.98 0.55
C GLU A 106 -19.64 -20.07 0.94
N LEU A 107 -18.36 -19.74 1.10
CA LEU A 107 -17.33 -20.69 1.52
C LEU A 107 -17.54 -21.17 2.96
N GLN A 108 -17.95 -20.29 3.87
CA GLN A 108 -18.26 -20.62 5.25
C GLN A 108 -19.51 -21.49 5.39
N GLU A 109 -20.44 -21.38 4.45
CA GLU A 109 -21.67 -22.22 4.40
C GLU A 109 -21.43 -23.62 3.78
N GLY A 110 -20.17 -24.01 3.60
CA GLY A 110 -19.83 -25.33 3.09
C GLY A 110 -19.78 -25.44 1.57
N ARG A 111 -19.82 -24.34 0.85
CA ARG A 111 -19.69 -24.30 -0.62
C ARG A 111 -18.24 -24.20 -1.08
N ALA A 112 -17.30 -24.26 -0.14
CA ALA A 112 -15.88 -24.22 -0.42
C ALA A 112 -15.44 -25.50 -1.12
N GLN A 113 -14.75 -25.36 -2.24
CA GLN A 113 -14.20 -26.48 -2.97
C GLN A 113 -12.73 -26.75 -2.64
N SER A 114 -12.03 -25.78 -2.04
CA SER A 114 -10.64 -25.94 -1.62
C SER A 114 -10.18 -24.85 -0.66
N GLU A 115 -9.10 -25.13 0.10
CA GLU A 115 -8.43 -24.13 0.93
C GLU A 115 -7.82 -23.00 0.08
N ALA A 116 -7.42 -23.30 -1.16
CA ALA A 116 -6.90 -22.33 -2.09
C ALA A 116 -7.95 -21.27 -2.46
N ASP A 117 -9.22 -21.67 -2.60
CA ASP A 117 -10.31 -20.72 -2.87
C ASP A 117 -10.54 -19.80 -1.68
N LEU A 118 -10.49 -20.32 -0.47
CA LEU A 118 -10.61 -19.53 0.75
C LEU A 118 -9.47 -18.51 0.85
N ALA A 119 -8.23 -18.93 0.60
CA ALA A 119 -7.06 -18.05 0.64
C ALA A 119 -7.15 -16.91 -0.39
N ARG A 120 -7.62 -17.22 -1.59
CA ARG A 120 -7.84 -16.21 -2.66
C ARG A 120 -8.88 -15.16 -2.27
N VAL A 121 -9.98 -15.61 -1.69
CA VAL A 121 -11.05 -14.71 -1.26
C VAL A 121 -10.59 -13.82 -0.11
N GLN A 122 -9.88 -14.38 0.85
CA GLN A 122 -9.31 -13.61 1.96
C GLN A 122 -8.31 -12.57 1.47
N ALA A 123 -7.45 -12.91 0.51
CA ALA A 123 -6.51 -11.96 -0.09
C ALA A 123 -7.23 -10.83 -0.83
N SER A 124 -8.29 -11.14 -1.58
CA SER A 124 -9.10 -10.14 -2.27
C SER A 124 -9.79 -9.19 -1.30
N LEU A 125 -10.30 -9.71 -0.20
CA LEU A 125 -10.93 -8.91 0.84
C LEU A 125 -9.90 -7.97 1.51
N GLN A 126 -8.77 -8.51 1.89
CA GLN A 126 -7.67 -7.75 2.50
C GLN A 126 -7.21 -6.61 1.60
N LYS A 127 -7.03 -6.88 0.31
CA LYS A 127 -6.64 -5.87 -0.69
C LYS A 127 -7.69 -4.77 -0.82
N SER A 128 -8.97 -5.14 -0.89
CA SER A 128 -10.07 -4.17 -0.99
C SER A 128 -10.16 -3.28 0.24
N LEU A 129 -10.02 -3.85 1.42
CA LEU A 129 -10.02 -3.11 2.68
C LEU A 129 -8.84 -2.14 2.77
N LEU A 130 -7.66 -2.58 2.34
CA LEU A 130 -6.47 -1.73 2.29
C LEU A 130 -6.67 -0.53 1.35
N ARG A 131 -7.16 -0.78 0.13
CA ARG A 131 -7.41 0.27 -0.85
C ARG A 131 -8.39 1.30 -0.32
N LEU A 132 -9.47 0.86 0.30
CA LEU A 132 -10.47 1.75 0.91
C LEU A 132 -9.86 2.58 2.04
N ARG A 133 -9.08 1.96 2.92
CA ARG A 133 -8.44 2.65 4.03
C ARG A 133 -7.47 3.73 3.55
N VAL A 134 -6.64 3.42 2.56
CA VAL A 134 -5.66 4.35 1.99
C VAL A 134 -6.37 5.53 1.32
N ALA A 135 -7.39 5.26 0.52
CA ALA A 135 -8.17 6.30 -0.16
C ALA A 135 -8.92 7.20 0.81
N GLU A 136 -9.53 6.64 1.85
CA GLU A 136 -10.26 7.39 2.88
C GLU A 136 -9.33 8.27 3.71
N ARG A 137 -8.15 7.77 4.05
CA ARG A 137 -7.15 8.53 4.78
C ARG A 137 -6.74 9.78 4.00
N ARG A 138 -6.51 9.67 2.70
CA ARG A 138 -6.21 10.82 1.85
C ARG A 138 -7.32 11.85 1.86
N ARG A 139 -8.58 11.43 1.82
CA ARG A 139 -9.74 12.34 1.85
C ARG A 139 -9.84 13.13 3.15
N ARG A 140 -9.37 12.56 4.26
CA ARG A 140 -9.37 13.19 5.57
C ARG A 140 -8.12 14.01 5.85
N ALA A 141 -7.08 13.89 5.02
CA ALA A 141 -5.84 14.61 5.22
C ALA A 141 -6.04 16.13 5.03
N PRO A 142 -5.45 16.98 5.89
CA PRO A 142 -5.51 18.41 5.71
C PRO A 142 -4.97 18.83 4.34
N GLY A 143 -5.73 19.66 3.60
CA GLY A 143 -5.34 20.12 2.28
C GLY A 143 -5.66 19.18 1.14
N ALA A 144 -6.25 18.01 1.41
CA ALA A 144 -6.70 17.12 0.35
C ALA A 144 -7.92 17.74 -0.38
N PRO A 145 -8.00 17.61 -1.72
CA PRO A 145 -9.16 18.10 -2.46
C PRO A 145 -10.41 17.34 -2.01
N ARG A 146 -11.51 18.08 -1.82
CA ARG A 146 -12.79 17.46 -1.47
C ARG A 146 -13.34 16.75 -2.71
N PRO A 147 -13.80 15.49 -2.56
CA PRO A 147 -14.45 14.81 -3.67
C PRO A 147 -15.74 15.52 -4.05
N GLY A 148 -15.94 15.78 -5.33
CA GLY A 148 -17.16 16.37 -5.86
C GLY A 148 -17.27 17.87 -5.75
N GLY A 149 -16.16 18.54 -5.50
CA GLY A 149 -16.09 20.01 -5.55
C GLY A 149 -15.75 20.51 -6.94
#